data_05c67f37e2537a85a7d20319d58a59d7
#
_entry.id   05c67f37e2537a85a7d20319d58a59d7
#
_cell.length_a   1.000
_cell.length_b   1.000
_cell.length_c   1.000
_cell.angle_alpha   90.00
_cell.angle_beta   90.00
_cell.angle_gamma   90.00
#
_symmetry.space_group_name_H-M   'P 1'
#
loop_
_entity.id
_entity.type
_entity.pdbx_description
1 polymer ?
#
loop_
_entity_poly.entity_id
_entity_poly.type
_entity_poly.pdbx_seq_one_letter_code
_entity_poly.pdbx_strand_id
1 'polypeptide(L)'
;MSDVQSLAHTKWNCKYHVVFAPKYRRQVFYGEKKREIGEILRRLCEWKGVTILEAECCPDHVHMLLEIPPKMSVSGFMGYLKGKSSLMLYERFGDLKFKYRNREFWCRGYYVDTVGKNKEKIRDYIKKQLEEDKLGTQLCLPHPGSPFTGRK
;
A
#
# COMPACT_ATOMS: atom_id res chain seq x y z
N MET A 1 15.48 -18.63 7.47
CA MET A 1 14.57 -18.61 6.30
C MET A 1 15.20 -17.78 5.18
N SER A 2 15.17 -18.25 3.98
CA SER A 2 15.74 -17.54 2.85
C SER A 2 14.86 -16.37 2.43
N ASP A 3 15.47 -15.24 2.08
CA ASP A 3 14.75 -14.10 1.51
C ASP A 3 14.41 -14.31 0.04
N VAL A 4 14.95 -15.36 -0.55
CA VAL A 4 14.81 -15.64 -1.98
C VAL A 4 13.62 -16.54 -2.22
N GLN A 5 12.74 -16.13 -3.12
CA GLN A 5 11.58 -16.92 -3.54
C GLN A 5 11.91 -17.72 -4.80
N SER A 6 11.07 -18.69 -5.09
CA SER A 6 11.25 -19.55 -6.26
C SER A 6 9.96 -19.63 -7.06
N LEU A 7 10.08 -19.50 -8.38
CA LEU A 7 8.98 -19.67 -9.31
C LEU A 7 9.49 -20.53 -10.47
N ALA A 8 9.02 -21.79 -10.52
CA ALA A 8 9.52 -22.77 -11.47
C ALA A 8 11.05 -22.86 -11.40
N HIS A 9 11.76 -22.39 -12.43
CA HIS A 9 13.22 -22.40 -12.47
C HIS A 9 13.84 -21.04 -12.14
N THR A 10 13.03 -20.08 -11.73
CA THR A 10 13.48 -18.72 -11.45
C THR A 10 13.43 -18.45 -9.95
N LYS A 11 14.56 -18.01 -9.40
CA LYS A 11 14.61 -17.50 -8.03
C LYS A 11 14.47 -15.99 -8.07
N TRP A 12 13.76 -15.44 -7.09
CA TRP A 12 13.50 -14.00 -7.09
C TRP A 12 13.45 -13.43 -5.67
N ASN A 13 13.67 -12.14 -5.58
CA ASN A 13 13.63 -11.39 -4.33
C ASN A 13 13.15 -9.98 -4.67
N CYS A 14 11.85 -9.82 -4.79
CA CYS A 14 11.23 -8.59 -5.24
C CYS A 14 10.38 -8.00 -4.13
N LYS A 15 10.98 -7.14 -3.34
CA LYS A 15 10.34 -6.50 -2.19
C LYS A 15 10.14 -5.02 -2.47
N TYR A 16 8.95 -4.54 -2.15
CA TYR A 16 8.56 -3.15 -2.40
C TYR A 16 7.88 -2.57 -1.18
N HIS A 17 8.24 -1.34 -0.86
CA HIS A 17 7.51 -0.54 0.10
C HIS A 17 6.53 0.32 -0.69
N VAL A 18 5.22 0.14 -0.45
CA VAL A 18 4.19 0.93 -1.11
C VAL A 18 3.41 1.74 -0.08
N VAL A 19 3.02 2.94 -0.48
CA VAL A 19 2.21 3.82 0.37
C VAL A 19 1.09 4.39 -0.49
N PHE A 20 -0.13 4.33 0.02
CA PHE A 20 -1.28 4.88 -0.67
C PHE A 20 -2.29 5.42 0.33
N ALA A 21 -3.13 6.34 -0.12
CA ALA A 21 -3.97 7.10 0.77
C ALA A 21 -5.37 7.29 0.21
N PRO A 22 -6.38 7.42 1.09
CA PRO A 22 -7.71 7.82 0.66
C PRO A 22 -7.68 9.19 -0.03
N LYS A 23 -8.61 9.41 -0.93
CA LYS A 23 -8.73 10.66 -1.65
C LYS A 23 -8.84 11.83 -0.67
N TYR A 24 -8.07 12.88 -0.93
CA TYR A 24 -7.94 14.06 -0.05
C TYR A 24 -7.31 13.74 1.30
N ARG A 25 -6.69 12.60 1.45
CA ARG A 25 -6.12 12.11 2.72
C ARG A 25 -7.09 12.20 3.87
N ARG A 26 -8.35 11.88 3.61
CA ARG A 26 -9.35 11.85 4.66
C ARG A 26 -9.00 10.83 5.73
N GLN A 27 -9.21 11.19 6.97
CA GLN A 27 -8.95 10.31 8.10
C GLN A 27 -10.13 9.36 8.26
N VAL A 28 -10.03 8.19 7.67
CA VAL A 28 -11.11 7.22 7.58
C VAL A 28 -10.83 5.97 8.43
N PHE A 29 -9.57 5.60 8.56
CA PHE A 29 -9.19 4.30 9.14
C PHE A 29 -9.09 4.33 10.65
N TYR A 30 -10.23 4.25 11.31
CA TYR A 30 -10.35 4.11 12.73
C TYR A 30 -11.22 2.90 13.06
N GLY A 31 -10.96 2.28 14.20
CA GLY A 31 -11.82 1.23 14.74
C GLY A 31 -12.13 0.13 13.73
N GLU A 32 -13.39 -0.05 13.45
CA GLU A 32 -13.87 -1.11 12.56
C GLU A 32 -13.38 -0.94 11.12
N LYS A 33 -13.37 0.29 10.62
CA LYS A 33 -12.88 0.55 9.26
C LYS A 33 -11.41 0.22 9.11
N LYS A 34 -10.61 0.53 10.12
CA LYS A 34 -9.18 0.18 10.12
C LYS A 34 -8.99 -1.33 10.06
N ARG A 35 -9.73 -2.07 10.87
CA ARG A 35 -9.65 -3.53 10.92
C ARG A 35 -10.10 -4.14 9.60
N GLU A 36 -11.22 -3.66 9.05
CA GLU A 36 -11.75 -4.19 7.80
C GLU A 36 -10.85 -3.93 6.61
N ILE A 37 -10.25 -2.74 6.50
CA ILE A 37 -9.33 -2.48 5.39
C ILE A 37 -8.10 -3.39 5.49
N GLY A 38 -7.60 -3.62 6.69
CA GLY A 38 -6.49 -4.53 6.90
C GLY A 38 -6.82 -5.94 6.41
N GLU A 39 -7.99 -6.44 6.76
CA GLU A 39 -8.47 -7.76 6.33
C GLU A 39 -8.65 -7.84 4.82
N ILE A 40 -9.26 -6.81 4.23
CA ILE A 40 -9.50 -6.74 2.80
C ILE A 40 -8.17 -6.79 2.03
N LEU A 41 -7.21 -5.96 2.43
CA LEU A 41 -5.91 -5.91 1.77
C LEU A 41 -5.16 -7.22 1.89
N ARG A 42 -5.19 -7.83 3.07
CA ARG A 42 -4.56 -9.13 3.29
C ARG A 42 -5.14 -10.20 2.38
N ARG A 43 -6.46 -10.25 2.29
CA ARG A 43 -7.17 -11.23 1.46
C ARG A 43 -6.86 -11.04 -0.03
N LEU A 44 -6.86 -9.79 -0.47
CA LEU A 44 -6.56 -9.48 -1.87
C LEU A 44 -5.12 -9.83 -2.24
N CYS A 45 -4.18 -9.61 -1.33
CA CYS A 45 -2.79 -10.02 -1.54
C CYS A 45 -2.68 -11.55 -1.63
N GLU A 46 -3.34 -12.28 -0.73
CA GLU A 46 -3.34 -13.73 -0.75
C GLU A 46 -3.86 -14.27 -2.07
N TRP A 47 -4.95 -13.70 -2.60
CA TRP A 47 -5.54 -14.16 -3.86
C TRP A 47 -4.60 -14.00 -5.05
N LYS A 48 -3.66 -13.08 -4.99
CA LYS A 48 -2.70 -12.84 -6.07
C LYS A 48 -1.32 -13.43 -5.78
N GLY A 49 -1.16 -14.12 -4.67
CA GLY A 49 0.14 -14.68 -4.31
C GLY A 49 1.17 -13.64 -3.92
N VAL A 50 0.72 -12.49 -3.46
CA VAL A 50 1.59 -11.43 -2.94
C VAL A 50 1.68 -11.57 -1.43
N THR A 51 2.91 -11.61 -0.92
CA THR A 51 3.16 -11.78 0.51
C THR A 51 3.31 -10.42 1.18
N ILE A 52 2.57 -10.23 2.27
CA ILE A 52 2.72 -9.04 3.11
C ILE A 52 3.78 -9.33 4.16
N LEU A 53 4.90 -8.63 4.11
CA LEU A 53 5.97 -8.77 5.10
C LEU A 53 5.73 -7.90 6.32
N GLU A 54 5.29 -6.68 6.09
CA GLU A 54 4.92 -5.72 7.11
C GLU A 54 3.81 -4.84 6.55
N ALA A 55 2.94 -4.34 7.42
CA ALA A 55 1.91 -3.39 7.03
C ALA A 55 1.49 -2.54 8.21
N GLU A 56 1.14 -1.31 7.94
CA GLU A 56 0.63 -0.39 8.94
C GLU A 56 -0.49 0.44 8.32
N CYS A 57 -1.64 0.45 8.99
CA CYS A 57 -2.76 1.26 8.56
C CYS A 57 -2.88 2.47 9.48
N CYS A 58 -2.52 3.62 8.94
CA CYS A 58 -2.67 4.90 9.65
C CYS A 58 -4.03 5.50 9.33
N PRO A 59 -4.50 6.51 10.08
CA PRO A 59 -5.83 7.06 9.83
C PRO A 59 -6.06 7.55 8.41
N ASP A 60 -5.05 8.09 7.75
CA ASP A 60 -5.18 8.70 6.43
C ASP A 60 -4.28 8.09 5.36
N HIS A 61 -3.65 6.95 5.63
CA HIS A 61 -2.82 6.26 4.64
C HIS A 61 -2.47 4.85 5.10
N VAL A 62 -1.95 4.06 4.15
CA VAL A 62 -1.52 2.69 4.40
C VAL A 62 -0.10 2.52 3.92
N HIS A 63 0.76 1.92 4.74
CA HIS A 63 2.10 1.45 4.38
C HIS A 63 2.09 -0.05 4.28
N MET A 64 2.66 -0.60 3.22
CA MET A 64 2.79 -2.05 3.08
C MET A 64 4.15 -2.39 2.53
N LEU A 65 4.78 -3.39 3.11
CA LEU A 65 5.97 -4.01 2.55
C LEU A 65 5.55 -5.33 1.93
N LEU A 66 5.69 -5.44 0.62
CA LEU A 66 5.16 -6.54 -0.16
C LEU A 66 6.25 -7.27 -0.93
N GLU A 67 6.10 -8.59 -1.01
CA GLU A 67 6.84 -9.40 -1.99
C GLU A 67 5.90 -9.66 -3.15
N ILE A 68 6.22 -9.08 -4.31
CA ILE A 68 5.41 -9.23 -5.51
C ILE A 68 6.17 -10.09 -6.51
N PRO A 69 5.59 -11.25 -6.94
CA PRO A 69 6.27 -12.11 -7.90
C PRO A 69 6.60 -11.40 -9.21
N PRO A 70 7.72 -11.72 -9.85
CA PRO A 70 8.16 -11.03 -11.07
C PRO A 70 7.20 -11.19 -12.26
N LYS A 71 6.29 -12.17 -12.22
CA LYS A 71 5.27 -12.34 -13.25
C LYS A 71 4.22 -11.24 -13.25
N MET A 72 4.17 -10.43 -12.20
CA MET A 72 3.23 -9.31 -12.08
C MET A 72 3.98 -7.98 -12.05
N SER A 73 3.45 -6.97 -12.71
CA SER A 73 3.97 -5.63 -12.56
C SER A 73 3.43 -5.01 -11.26
N VAL A 74 4.20 -4.12 -10.67
CA VAL A 74 3.76 -3.37 -9.48
C VAL A 74 2.50 -2.56 -9.81
N SER A 75 2.49 -1.87 -10.95
CA SER A 75 1.34 -1.06 -11.36
C SER A 75 0.08 -1.90 -11.56
N GLY A 76 0.21 -3.07 -12.17
CA GLY A 76 -0.91 -3.98 -12.36
C GLY A 76 -1.48 -4.46 -11.04
N PHE A 77 -0.60 -4.85 -10.13
CA PHE A 77 -1.02 -5.29 -8.80
C PHE A 77 -1.67 -4.14 -8.02
N MET A 78 -1.08 -2.94 -8.04
CA MET A 78 -1.66 -1.81 -7.32
C MET A 78 -3.01 -1.37 -7.88
N GLY A 79 -3.20 -1.44 -9.19
CA GLY A 79 -4.50 -1.19 -9.80
C GLY A 79 -5.56 -2.17 -9.29
N TYR A 80 -5.22 -3.44 -9.25
CA TYR A 80 -6.08 -4.48 -8.71
C TYR A 80 -6.38 -4.21 -7.22
N LEU A 81 -5.34 -4.00 -6.42
CA LEU A 81 -5.48 -3.82 -4.97
C LEU A 81 -6.38 -2.62 -4.62
N LYS A 82 -6.11 -1.48 -5.25
CA LYS A 82 -6.88 -0.26 -5.00
C LYS A 82 -8.31 -0.38 -5.52
N GLY A 83 -8.48 -0.91 -6.72
CA GLY A 83 -9.81 -1.07 -7.32
C GLY A 83 -10.72 -2.01 -6.54
N LYS A 84 -10.22 -3.20 -6.24
CA LYS A 84 -11.01 -4.20 -5.51
C LYS A 84 -11.26 -3.79 -4.07
N SER A 85 -10.28 -3.21 -3.40
CA SER A 85 -10.46 -2.77 -2.01
C SER A 85 -11.50 -1.66 -1.91
N SER A 86 -11.55 -0.74 -2.89
CA SER A 86 -12.58 0.30 -2.94
C SER A 86 -13.98 -0.31 -2.98
N LEU A 87 -14.19 -1.27 -3.88
CA LEU A 87 -15.50 -1.93 -4.02
C LEU A 87 -15.88 -2.66 -2.74
N MET A 88 -14.97 -3.38 -2.14
CA MET A 88 -15.24 -4.13 -0.92
C MET A 88 -15.53 -3.21 0.27
N LEU A 89 -14.83 -2.08 0.36
CA LEU A 89 -15.12 -1.08 1.39
C LEU A 89 -16.51 -0.49 1.23
N TYR A 90 -16.92 -0.19 -0.01
CA TYR A 90 -18.25 0.37 -0.26
C TYR A 90 -19.37 -0.63 0.05
N GLU A 91 -19.12 -1.91 -0.13
CA GLU A 91 -20.09 -2.94 0.25
C GLU A 91 -20.24 -3.03 1.76
N ARG A 92 -19.12 -2.92 2.48
CA ARG A 92 -19.13 -3.01 3.96
C ARG A 92 -19.62 -1.73 4.61
N PHE A 93 -19.25 -0.59 4.07
CA PHE A 93 -19.54 0.71 4.64
C PHE A 93 -20.19 1.60 3.59
N GLY A 94 -21.50 1.45 3.44
CA GLY A 94 -22.26 2.15 2.41
C GLY A 94 -22.17 3.67 2.47
N ASP A 95 -21.91 4.23 3.65
CA ASP A 95 -21.76 5.67 3.83
C ASP A 95 -20.56 6.22 3.02
N LEU A 96 -19.55 5.41 2.77
CA LEU A 96 -18.38 5.84 1.99
C LEU A 96 -18.72 6.15 0.55
N LYS A 97 -19.73 5.50 -0.01
CA LYS A 97 -20.18 5.77 -1.40
C LYS A 97 -20.58 7.22 -1.59
N PHE A 98 -21.18 7.81 -0.59
CA PHE A 98 -21.67 9.19 -0.64
C PHE A 98 -20.56 10.21 -0.43
N LYS A 99 -19.51 9.83 0.28
CA LYS A 99 -18.36 10.69 0.54
C LYS A 99 -17.39 10.74 -0.64
N TYR A 100 -17.30 9.64 -1.40
CA TYR A 100 -16.33 9.49 -2.47
C TYR A 100 -17.07 9.33 -3.80
N ARG A 101 -17.23 10.42 -4.50
CA ARG A 101 -17.90 10.44 -5.80
C ARG A 101 -17.17 9.59 -6.81
N ASN A 102 -17.88 9.02 -7.77
CA ASN A 102 -17.35 8.18 -8.85
C ASN A 102 -16.67 6.91 -8.33
N ARG A 103 -16.94 6.52 -7.09
CA ARG A 103 -16.37 5.33 -6.45
C ARG A 103 -14.84 5.34 -6.42
N GLU A 104 -14.25 6.51 -6.43
CA GLU A 104 -12.80 6.65 -6.29
C GLU A 104 -12.44 6.89 -4.82
N PHE A 105 -12.24 5.80 -4.10
CA PHE A 105 -11.89 5.88 -2.68
C PHE A 105 -10.46 6.36 -2.48
N TRP A 106 -9.53 5.82 -3.27
CA TRP A 106 -8.09 6.10 -3.12
C TRP A 106 -7.66 7.29 -3.96
N CYS A 107 -6.64 8.02 -3.51
CA CYS A 107 -5.94 8.99 -4.34
C CYS A 107 -5.38 8.31 -5.57
N ARG A 108 -5.23 9.05 -6.63
CA ARG A 108 -4.50 8.56 -7.80
C ARG A 108 -3.04 8.35 -7.42
N GLY A 109 -2.46 7.32 -7.99
CA GLY A 109 -1.07 7.02 -7.75
C GLY A 109 -0.81 6.41 -6.39
N TYR A 110 0.44 6.21 -6.11
CA TYR A 110 0.95 5.63 -4.88
C TYR A 110 2.46 5.86 -4.86
N TYR A 111 3.03 5.79 -3.67
CA TYR A 111 4.49 5.78 -3.55
C TYR A 111 4.96 4.34 -3.61
N VAL A 112 6.05 4.07 -4.34
CA VAL A 112 6.68 2.76 -4.33
C VAL A 112 8.19 2.91 -4.31
N ASP A 113 8.84 2.07 -3.52
CA ASP A 113 10.28 2.00 -3.42
C ASP A 113 10.70 0.54 -3.30
N THR A 114 11.85 0.21 -3.84
CA THR A 114 12.43 -1.13 -3.66
C THR A 114 13.16 -1.17 -2.33
N VAL A 115 13.16 -2.35 -1.70
CA VAL A 115 13.82 -2.52 -0.40
C VAL A 115 14.82 -3.65 -0.46
N GLY A 116 15.83 -3.58 0.41
CA GLY A 116 16.88 -4.56 0.46
C GLY A 116 16.48 -5.85 1.14
N LYS A 117 17.46 -6.72 1.40
CA LYS A 117 17.22 -8.07 1.92
C LYS A 117 17.08 -8.12 3.44
N ASN A 118 17.64 -7.18 4.17
CA ASN A 118 17.68 -7.22 5.62
C ASN A 118 16.34 -6.78 6.23
N LYS A 119 15.64 -7.71 6.87
CA LYS A 119 14.32 -7.45 7.46
C LYS A 119 14.32 -6.40 8.56
N GLU A 120 15.36 -6.35 9.38
CA GLU A 120 15.43 -5.36 10.44
C GLU A 120 15.58 -3.94 9.89
N LYS A 121 16.43 -3.77 8.90
CA LYS A 121 16.56 -2.49 8.21
C LYS A 121 15.28 -2.06 7.54
N ILE A 122 14.54 -3.01 7.00
CA ILE A 122 13.25 -2.76 6.36
C ILE A 122 12.24 -2.25 7.38
N ARG A 123 12.18 -2.91 8.56
CA ARG A 123 11.28 -2.47 9.64
C ARG A 123 11.63 -1.07 10.11
N ASP A 124 12.90 -0.79 10.29
CA ASP A 124 13.37 0.53 10.71
C ASP A 124 13.02 1.58 9.67
N TYR A 125 13.17 1.24 8.40
CA TYR A 125 12.80 2.10 7.29
C TYR A 125 11.31 2.47 7.34
N ILE A 126 10.44 1.48 7.53
CA ILE A 126 9.01 1.72 7.61
C ILE A 126 8.65 2.60 8.79
N LYS A 127 9.23 2.34 9.96
CA LYS A 127 9.02 3.16 11.15
C LYS A 127 9.42 4.61 10.90
N LYS A 128 10.56 4.80 10.26
CA LYS A 128 11.04 6.14 9.93
C LYS A 128 10.09 6.85 8.97
N GLN A 129 9.58 6.14 7.96
CA GLN A 129 8.62 6.70 7.02
C GLN A 129 7.33 7.11 7.73
N LEU A 130 6.86 6.32 8.68
CA LEU A 130 5.68 6.66 9.46
C LEU A 130 5.89 7.93 10.27
N GLU A 131 7.05 8.10 10.87
CA GLU A 131 7.38 9.32 11.62
C GLU A 131 7.43 10.54 10.71
N GLU A 132 8.03 10.41 9.54
CA GLU A 132 8.08 11.49 8.55
C GLU A 132 6.68 11.89 8.10
N ASP A 133 5.80 10.92 7.89
CA ASP A 133 4.42 11.20 7.53
C ASP A 133 3.67 11.95 8.62
N LYS A 134 3.92 11.61 9.86
CA LYS A 134 3.33 12.33 11.00
C LYS A 134 3.75 13.80 11.04
N LEU A 135 4.89 14.11 10.43
CA LEU A 135 5.39 15.47 10.34
C LEU A 135 4.79 16.26 9.16
N GLY A 136 3.85 15.68 8.43
CA GLY A 136 3.07 16.38 7.44
C GLY A 136 3.39 16.11 5.98
N THR A 137 4.03 14.98 5.69
CA THR A 137 4.31 14.60 4.30
C THR A 137 3.02 14.40 3.52
N GLN A 138 2.94 14.97 2.33
CA GLN A 138 1.77 14.86 1.45
C GLN A 138 1.97 13.72 0.46
N LEU A 139 1.17 12.67 0.60
CA LEU A 139 1.27 11.50 -0.30
C LEU A 139 0.49 11.67 -1.59
N CYS A 140 -0.59 12.44 -1.55
CA CYS A 140 -1.50 12.60 -2.67
C CYS A 140 -1.12 13.72 -3.63
N LEU A 141 -0.24 14.59 -3.21
CA LEU A 141 0.12 15.78 -4.00
C LEU A 141 1.57 15.70 -4.43
N PRO A 142 1.86 15.97 -5.71
CA PRO A 142 3.24 16.09 -6.13
C PRO A 142 3.88 17.33 -5.48
N HIS A 143 5.13 17.20 -5.11
CA HIS A 143 5.89 18.29 -4.53
C HIS A 143 7.36 18.12 -4.93
N PRO A 144 8.22 19.15 -4.71
CA PRO A 144 9.60 19.08 -5.15
C PRO A 144 10.39 17.87 -4.69
N GLY A 145 10.04 17.32 -3.53
CA GLY A 145 10.68 16.11 -3.02
C GLY A 145 9.94 14.83 -3.36
N SER A 146 8.93 14.88 -4.22
CA SER A 146 8.10 13.73 -4.54
C SER A 146 8.88 12.64 -5.27
N PRO A 147 8.77 11.36 -4.83
CA PRO A 147 9.38 10.25 -5.56
C PRO A 147 8.78 10.07 -6.95
N PHE A 148 7.56 10.56 -7.18
CA PHE A 148 6.90 10.43 -8.47
C PHE A 148 7.51 11.33 -9.53
N THR A 149 8.12 12.44 -9.14
CA THR A 149 8.78 13.35 -10.09
C THR A 149 10.26 13.03 -10.26
N GLY A 150 10.84 12.24 -9.37
CA GLY A 150 12.27 11.96 -9.35
C GLY A 150 13.11 13.19 -9.03
N ARG A 151 12.53 14.24 -8.49
CA ARG A 151 13.19 15.50 -8.17
C ARG A 151 12.94 15.92 -6.74
N LYS A 152 13.80 16.72 -6.29
CA LYS A 152 13.66 17.34 -4.97
C LYS A 152 12.95 18.67 -5.07
#